data_31d75a04c2321520552ca0a1245c807a
#
_entry.id   31d75a04c2321520552ca0a1245c807a
#
_cell.length_a   1.000
_cell.length_b   1.000
_cell.length_c   1.000
_cell.angle_alpha   90.00
_cell.angle_beta   90.00
_cell.angle_gamma   90.00
#
_symmetry.space_group_name_H-M   'P 1'
#
loop_
_entity.id
_entity.type
_entity.pdbx_description
1 polymer ?
#
loop_
_entity_poly.entity_id
_entity_poly.type
_entity_poly.pdbx_seq_one_letter_code
_entity_poly.pdbx_strand_id
1 'polypeptide(L)'
;MLDVLIIGAGVSGVSCALILGSAQNKPFAMDKKIAIVAHQKASSLQNAIFNNAYGIPAGKLGSELLEESLEHLSKIYPHVLQIEGEKVLSISGEAGNFSITTNKSTYQAKII
;
A
#
# COMPACT_ATOMS: atom_id res chain seq x y z
N MET A 1 16.45 6.59 -0.09
CA MET A 1 15.21 7.33 -0.47
C MET A 1 14.29 6.44 -1.27
N LEU A 2 13.03 6.43 -0.91
CA LEU A 2 12.00 5.73 -1.68
C LEU A 2 11.63 6.54 -2.92
N ASP A 3 11.28 5.85 -4.00
CA ASP A 3 10.71 6.53 -5.16
C ASP A 3 9.24 6.83 -4.92
N VAL A 4 8.51 5.89 -4.33
CA VAL A 4 7.09 6.04 -4.01
C VAL A 4 6.81 5.51 -2.61
N LEU A 5 6.09 6.27 -1.80
CA LEU A 5 5.54 5.80 -0.53
C LEU A 5 4.02 5.92 -0.57
N ILE A 6 3.34 4.79 -0.47
CA ILE A 6 1.89 4.72 -0.41
C ILE A 6 1.47 4.75 1.06
N ILE A 7 0.63 5.71 1.44
CA ILE A 7 0.18 5.87 2.82
C ILE A 7 -1.23 5.29 2.95
N GLY A 8 -1.33 4.24 3.73
CA GLY A 8 -2.59 3.54 3.97
C GLY A 8 -2.72 2.26 3.15
N ALA A 9 -3.16 1.19 3.81
CA ALA A 9 -3.33 -0.14 3.22
C ALA A 9 -4.81 -0.55 3.16
N GLY A 10 -5.67 0.38 2.78
CA GLY A 10 -7.05 0.10 2.43
C GLY A 10 -7.17 -0.32 0.96
N VAL A 11 -8.37 -0.27 0.40
CA VAL A 11 -8.62 -0.64 -0.99
C VAL A 11 -7.74 0.15 -1.96
N SER A 12 -7.70 1.47 -1.81
CA SER A 12 -6.95 2.33 -2.71
C SER A 12 -5.44 2.11 -2.61
N GLY A 13 -4.92 2.05 -1.39
CA GLY A 13 -3.49 1.87 -1.17
C GLY A 13 -2.99 0.53 -1.67
N VAL A 14 -3.69 -0.55 -1.36
CA VAL A 14 -3.31 -1.89 -1.83
C VAL A 14 -3.45 -1.99 -3.35
N SER A 15 -4.51 -1.42 -3.93
CA SER A 15 -4.67 -1.39 -5.39
C SER A 15 -3.51 -0.66 -6.07
N CYS A 16 -3.12 0.48 -5.53
CA CYS A 16 -1.97 1.23 -6.03
C CYS A 16 -0.68 0.40 -5.95
N ALA A 17 -0.45 -0.26 -4.81
CA ALA A 17 0.72 -1.10 -4.61
C ALA A 17 0.78 -2.28 -5.60
N LEU A 18 -0.35 -2.92 -5.85
CA LEU A 18 -0.45 -4.02 -6.80
C LEU A 18 -0.14 -3.56 -8.23
N ILE A 19 -0.68 -2.42 -8.63
CA ILE A 19 -0.44 -1.87 -9.96
C ILE A 19 1.03 -1.50 -10.15
N LEU A 20 1.60 -0.79 -9.19
CA LEU A 20 3.02 -0.42 -9.25
C LEU A 20 3.93 -1.65 -9.18
N GLY A 21 3.58 -2.61 -8.35
CA GLY A 21 4.32 -3.86 -8.27
C GLY A 21 4.30 -4.63 -9.58
N SER A 22 3.14 -4.71 -10.24
CA SER A 22 3.00 -5.41 -11.52
C SER A 22 3.75 -4.73 -12.66
N ALA A 23 4.10 -3.46 -12.51
CA ALA A 23 4.80 -2.68 -13.52
C ALA A 23 6.34 -2.80 -13.43
N GLN A 24 6.87 -3.67 -12.59
CA GLN A 24 8.31 -3.75 -12.28
C GLN A 24 9.22 -3.92 -13.50
N ASN A 25 8.71 -4.50 -14.58
CA ASN A 25 9.47 -4.72 -15.82
C ASN A 25 9.27 -3.59 -16.86
N LYS A 26 8.53 -2.56 -16.52
CA LYS A 26 8.30 -1.43 -17.39
C LYS A 26 9.37 -0.36 -17.16
N PRO A 27 9.83 0.35 -18.20
CA PRO A 27 10.88 1.35 -18.04
C PRO A 27 10.62 2.42 -16.99
N PHE A 28 9.35 2.83 -16.82
CA PHE A 28 9.00 3.87 -15.84
C PHE A 28 9.00 3.37 -14.39
N ALA A 29 8.95 2.07 -14.17
CA ALA A 29 8.88 1.47 -12.83
C ALA A 29 10.06 0.56 -12.50
N MET A 30 10.92 0.30 -13.48
CA MET A 30 12.08 -0.57 -13.30
C MET A 30 13.03 0.04 -12.25
N ASP A 31 13.51 -0.80 -11.33
CA ASP A 31 14.46 -0.42 -10.27
C ASP A 31 13.93 0.66 -9.31
N LYS A 32 12.63 0.93 -9.30
CA LYS A 32 12.03 1.88 -8.36
C LYS A 32 11.80 1.22 -7.01
N LYS A 33 12.09 1.98 -5.95
CA LYS A 33 11.86 1.55 -4.57
C LYS A 33 10.48 2.02 -4.14
N ILE A 34 9.58 1.06 -3.92
CA ILE A 34 8.19 1.31 -3.59
C ILE A 34 7.89 0.72 -2.22
N ALA A 35 7.21 1.48 -1.38
CA ALA A 35 6.77 1.03 -0.07
C ALA A 35 5.31 1.42 0.18
N ILE A 36 4.65 0.63 1.01
CA ILE A 36 3.31 0.92 1.52
C ILE A 36 3.37 0.88 3.05
N VAL A 37 2.85 1.92 3.69
CA VAL A 37 2.84 2.03 5.14
C VAL A 37 1.42 1.99 5.67
N ALA A 38 1.20 1.19 6.72
CA ALA A 38 -0.10 1.04 7.36
C ALA A 38 0.04 1.02 8.87
N HIS A 39 -0.83 1.76 9.54
CA HIS A 39 -0.87 1.81 11.00
C HIS A 39 -1.54 0.55 11.57
N GLN A 40 -2.70 0.22 11.07
CA GLN A 40 -3.50 -0.91 11.53
C GLN A 40 -4.47 -1.34 10.44
N LYS A 41 -5.09 -2.50 10.64
CA LYS A 41 -6.15 -2.99 9.74
C LYS A 41 -7.47 -2.26 10.04
N ALA A 42 -7.48 -0.93 9.95
CA ALA A 42 -8.61 -0.08 10.32
C ALA A 42 -9.31 0.55 9.12
N SER A 43 -9.34 -0.14 8.02
CA SER A 43 -10.08 0.28 6.83
C SER A 43 -11.57 -0.01 7.02
N SER A 44 -12.45 0.79 6.41
CA SER A 44 -13.88 0.49 6.33
C SER A 44 -14.14 -0.87 5.67
N LEU A 45 -13.18 -1.34 4.88
CA LEU A 45 -13.20 -2.65 4.26
C LEU A 45 -13.31 -3.78 5.29
N GLN A 46 -12.76 -3.59 6.50
CA GLN A 46 -12.78 -4.61 7.57
C GLN A 46 -14.20 -5.08 7.93
N ASN A 47 -15.17 -4.18 7.84
CA ASN A 47 -16.55 -4.46 8.23
C ASN A 47 -17.48 -4.69 7.03
N ALA A 48 -16.94 -4.74 5.83
CA ALA A 48 -17.73 -4.92 4.62
C ALA A 48 -18.02 -6.39 4.35
N ILE A 49 -19.17 -6.63 3.70
CA ILE A 49 -19.53 -7.94 3.15
C ILE A 49 -19.87 -7.69 1.69
N PHE A 50 -19.19 -8.38 0.78
CA PHE A 50 -19.38 -8.19 -0.66
C PHE A 50 -20.40 -9.18 -1.21
N ASN A 51 -21.50 -8.65 -1.76
CA ASN A 51 -22.55 -9.45 -2.39
C ASN A 51 -22.82 -9.03 -3.83
N ASN A 52 -22.24 -7.93 -4.27
CA ASN A 52 -22.57 -7.31 -5.56
C ASN A 52 -21.33 -6.76 -6.30
N ALA A 53 -20.16 -7.23 -5.96
CA ALA A 53 -18.93 -6.81 -6.63
C ALA A 53 -18.54 -7.84 -7.69
N TYR A 54 -18.31 -7.36 -8.93
CA TYR A 54 -17.88 -8.22 -10.01
C TYR A 54 -16.55 -8.90 -9.68
N GLY A 55 -16.48 -10.22 -9.87
CA GLY A 55 -15.27 -10.98 -9.64
C GLY A 55 -15.02 -11.36 -8.18
N ILE A 56 -15.87 -10.94 -7.25
CA ILE A 56 -15.75 -11.29 -5.83
C ILE A 56 -16.93 -12.21 -5.47
N PRO A 57 -16.68 -13.40 -4.88
CA PRO A 57 -17.75 -14.30 -4.49
C PRO A 57 -18.71 -13.63 -3.51
N ALA A 58 -20.02 -13.88 -3.69
CA ALA A 58 -21.04 -13.35 -2.79
C ALA A 58 -20.79 -13.83 -1.35
N GLY A 59 -20.92 -12.93 -0.39
CA GLY A 59 -20.67 -13.21 1.01
C GLY A 59 -19.20 -13.07 1.43
N LYS A 60 -18.31 -12.68 0.53
CA LYS A 60 -16.89 -12.46 0.86
C LYS A 60 -16.74 -11.35 1.87
N LEU A 61 -16.06 -11.62 2.98
CA LEU A 61 -15.78 -10.60 3.98
C LEU A 61 -14.65 -9.66 3.51
N GLY A 62 -14.83 -8.37 3.77
CA GLY A 62 -13.82 -7.37 3.43
C GLY A 62 -12.51 -7.59 4.16
N SER A 63 -12.57 -8.07 5.40
CA SER A 63 -11.36 -8.44 6.16
C SER A 63 -10.56 -9.56 5.49
N GLU A 64 -11.25 -10.57 4.96
CA GLU A 64 -10.61 -11.66 4.22
C GLU A 64 -10.00 -11.16 2.91
N LEU A 65 -10.74 -10.31 2.19
CA LEU A 65 -10.27 -9.73 0.94
C LEU A 65 -9.00 -8.90 1.15
N LEU A 66 -8.98 -8.10 2.20
CA LEU A 66 -7.82 -7.28 2.53
C LEU A 66 -6.60 -8.15 2.87
N GLU A 67 -6.80 -9.16 3.71
CA GLU A 67 -5.72 -10.09 4.10
C GLU A 67 -5.17 -10.83 2.89
N GLU A 68 -6.04 -11.35 2.03
CA GLU A 68 -5.64 -12.03 0.79
C GLU A 68 -4.89 -11.10 -0.16
N SER A 69 -5.29 -9.83 -0.24
CA SER A 69 -4.65 -8.83 -1.09
C SER A 69 -3.24 -8.50 -0.62
N LEU A 70 -3.05 -8.35 0.69
CA LEU A 70 -1.72 -8.10 1.27
C LEU A 70 -0.82 -9.33 1.10
N GLU A 71 -1.36 -10.53 1.25
CA GLU A 71 -0.64 -11.77 0.99
C GLU A 71 -0.26 -11.91 -0.47
N HIS A 72 -1.15 -11.56 -1.39
CA HIS A 72 -0.89 -11.51 -2.82
C HIS A 72 0.30 -10.58 -3.12
N LEU A 73 0.28 -9.38 -2.53
CA LEU A 73 1.35 -8.40 -2.69
C LEU A 73 2.70 -8.99 -2.24
N SER A 74 2.73 -9.65 -1.08
CA SER A 74 3.95 -10.28 -0.56
C SER A 74 4.47 -11.41 -1.43
N LYS A 75 3.58 -12.24 -1.97
CA LYS A 75 3.97 -13.43 -2.74
C LYS A 75 4.37 -13.10 -4.16
N ILE A 76 3.64 -12.22 -4.83
CA ILE A 76 3.83 -11.96 -6.25
C ILE A 76 4.76 -10.76 -6.48
N TYR A 77 4.68 -9.74 -5.61
CA TYR A 77 5.47 -8.51 -5.72
C TYR A 77 6.27 -8.22 -4.44
N PRO A 78 7.18 -9.13 -4.04
CA PRO A 78 7.93 -8.99 -2.80
C PRO A 78 8.88 -7.79 -2.77
N HIS A 79 9.15 -7.18 -3.92
CA HIS A 79 9.96 -5.96 -4.01
C HIS A 79 9.23 -4.72 -3.49
N VAL A 80 7.91 -4.76 -3.33
CA VAL A 80 7.15 -3.70 -2.67
C VAL A 80 7.27 -3.88 -1.17
N LEU A 81 7.94 -2.95 -0.50
CA LEU A 81 8.15 -3.02 0.94
C LEU A 81 6.85 -2.73 1.69
N GLN A 82 6.46 -3.62 2.59
CA GLN A 82 5.32 -3.41 3.48
C GLN A 82 5.83 -2.97 4.85
N ILE A 83 5.49 -1.75 5.23
CA ILE A 83 5.83 -1.17 6.53
C ILE A 83 4.59 -1.25 7.41
N GLU A 84 4.60 -2.19 8.34
CA GLU A 84 3.44 -2.47 9.20
C GLU A 84 3.57 -1.83 10.57
N GLY A 85 2.42 -1.46 11.16
CA GLY A 85 2.38 -0.97 12.53
C GLY A 85 2.97 0.42 12.74
N GLU A 86 3.07 1.22 11.69
CA GLU A 86 3.53 2.59 11.78
C GLU A 86 2.45 3.56 11.32
N LYS A 87 2.22 4.58 12.12
CA LYS A 87 1.27 5.65 11.85
C LYS A 87 1.99 6.87 11.33
N VAL A 88 1.61 7.37 10.17
CA VAL A 88 2.15 8.62 9.64
C VAL A 88 1.60 9.79 10.47
N LEU A 89 2.51 10.58 11.01
CA LEU A 89 2.18 11.73 11.86
C LEU A 89 2.23 13.05 11.09
N SER A 90 3.21 13.19 10.20
CA SER A 90 3.38 14.45 9.45
C SER A 90 4.12 14.19 8.14
N ILE A 91 3.88 15.09 7.21
CA ILE A 91 4.53 15.10 5.90
C ILE A 91 5.00 16.53 5.65
N SER A 92 6.24 16.67 5.18
CA SER A 92 6.81 17.96 4.83
C SER A 92 7.60 17.83 3.52
N GLY A 93 8.05 18.98 3.00
CA GLY A 93 8.82 18.98 1.76
C GLY A 93 7.95 19.22 0.53
N GLU A 94 8.49 18.86 -0.62
CA GLU A 94 7.86 19.11 -1.91
C GLU A 94 8.08 17.94 -2.86
N ALA A 95 7.43 17.97 -4.00
CA ALA A 95 7.56 16.93 -5.03
C ALA A 95 9.03 16.67 -5.34
N GLY A 96 9.42 15.42 -5.34
CA GLY A 96 10.80 14.97 -5.52
C GLY A 96 11.56 14.74 -4.22
N ASN A 97 11.11 15.32 -3.10
CA ASN A 97 11.78 15.16 -1.81
C ASN A 97 10.82 15.42 -0.64
N PHE A 98 9.91 14.48 -0.41
CA PHE A 98 9.05 14.50 0.75
C PHE A 98 9.72 13.85 1.94
N SER A 99 9.49 14.38 3.13
CA SER A 99 9.88 13.78 4.41
C SER A 99 8.62 13.34 5.14
N ILE A 100 8.55 12.06 5.46
CA ILE A 100 7.38 11.45 6.09
C ILE A 100 7.79 10.93 7.47
N THR A 101 7.21 11.51 8.51
CA THR A 101 7.49 11.13 9.89
C THR A 101 6.38 10.23 10.41
N THR A 102 6.76 9.07 10.92
CA THR A 102 5.85 8.13 11.58
C THR A 102 6.11 8.14 13.08
N ASN A 103 5.32 7.37 13.83
CA ASN A 103 5.55 7.19 15.26
C ASN A 103 6.82 6.39 15.58
N LYS A 104 7.50 5.82 14.58
CA LYS A 104 8.71 5.00 14.78
C LYS A 104 9.92 5.48 13.99
N SER A 105 9.71 6.07 12.82
CA SER A 105 10.79 6.37 11.88
C SER A 105 10.49 7.60 11.04
N THR A 106 11.49 8.02 10.28
CA THR A 106 11.32 9.05 9.25
C THR A 106 11.78 8.47 7.91
N TYR A 107 10.96 8.66 6.89
CA TYR A 107 11.23 8.19 5.54
C TYR A 107 11.31 9.37 4.59
N GLN A 108 12.06 9.18 3.51
CA GLN A 108 12.09 10.15 2.41
C GLN A 108 11.60 9.47 1.15
N ALA A 109 10.75 10.17 0.41
CA ALA A 109 10.17 9.66 -0.83
C ALA A 109 10.03 10.78 -1.85
N LYS A 110 10.16 10.41 -3.13
CA LYS A 110 9.98 11.39 -4.22
C LYS A 110 8.51 11.66 -4.48
N ILE A 111 7.66 10.64 -4.31
CA ILE A 111 6.22 10.67 -4.55
C ILE A 111 5.50 10.04 -3.36
N ILE A 112 4.40 10.63 -2.98
CA ILE A 112 3.50 10.06 -1.97
C ILE A 112 2.07 10.02 -2.47
#